data_ab7b87ffdd940c29906633acb19a5040
#
_entry.id   ab7b87ffdd940c29906633acb19a5040
#
_cell.length_a   1.000
_cell.length_b   1.000
_cell.length_c   1.000
_cell.angle_alpha   90.00
_cell.angle_beta   90.00
_cell.angle_gamma   90.00
#
_symmetry.space_group_name_H-M   'P 1'
#
loop_
_entity.id
_entity.type
_entity.pdbx_description
1 polymer ?
#
loop_
_entity_poly.entity_id
_entity_poly.type
_entity_poly.pdbx_seq_one_letter_code
_entity_poly.pdbx_strand_id
1 'polypeptide(L)' 'MKYNKQATIEALKHSIEVAKKRIEELKKPSQKSAVHIRAAERDFWRKKLKRYEKQLEELEG' A
#
# COMPACT_ATOMS: atom_id res chain seq x y z
N MET A 1 4.40 26.51 -8.27
CA MET A 1 4.24 25.29 -9.02
C MET A 1 2.84 24.75 -8.93
N LYS A 2 2.30 24.31 -10.01
CA LYS A 2 0.92 23.91 -9.96
C LYS A 2 0.74 22.50 -9.50
N TYR A 3 -0.25 22.31 -8.66
CA TYR A 3 -0.58 20.97 -8.21
C TYR A 3 -1.24 20.22 -9.36
N ASN A 4 -0.79 19.04 -9.67
CA ASN A 4 -1.35 18.24 -10.73
C ASN A 4 -2.13 17.09 -10.11
N LYS A 5 -3.44 17.23 -10.07
CA LYS A 5 -4.29 16.24 -9.45
C LYS A 5 -4.17 14.87 -10.12
N GLN A 6 -4.11 14.87 -11.43
CA GLN A 6 -4.02 13.63 -12.17
C GLN A 6 -2.73 12.87 -11.86
N ALA A 7 -1.62 13.59 -11.79
CA ALA A 7 -0.35 12.95 -11.46
C ALA A 7 -0.40 12.38 -10.04
N THR A 8 -1.04 13.09 -9.12
CA THR A 8 -1.15 12.60 -7.75
C THR A 8 -2.02 11.35 -7.70
N ILE A 9 -3.11 11.33 -8.45
CA ILE A 9 -3.98 10.16 -8.50
C ILE A 9 -3.20 8.96 -9.05
N GLU A 10 -2.44 9.16 -10.09
CA GLU A 10 -1.67 8.06 -10.67
C GLU A 10 -0.60 7.57 -9.72
N ALA A 11 0.05 8.48 -9.02
CA ALA A 11 1.06 8.09 -8.04
C ALA A 11 0.42 7.30 -6.91
N LEU A 12 -0.77 7.68 -6.47
CA LEU A 12 -1.47 6.95 -5.42
C LEU A 12 -1.86 5.56 -5.91
N LYS A 13 -2.33 5.45 -7.15
CA LYS A 13 -2.69 4.15 -7.70
C LYS A 13 -1.49 3.23 -7.75
N HIS A 14 -0.35 3.77 -8.12
CA HIS A 14 0.86 2.98 -8.16
C HIS A 14 1.26 2.53 -6.75
N SER A 15 1.16 3.45 -5.78
CA SER A 15 1.47 3.11 -4.40
C SER A 15 0.55 2.02 -3.86
N ILE A 16 -0.73 2.09 -4.24
CA ILE A 16 -1.70 1.08 -3.84
C ILE A 16 -1.31 -0.28 -4.42
N GLU A 17 -0.90 -0.31 -5.67
CA GLU A 17 -0.49 -1.56 -6.28
C GLU A 17 0.74 -2.14 -5.61
N VAL A 18 1.71 -1.30 -5.30
CA VAL A 18 2.91 -1.75 -4.61
C VAL A 18 2.55 -2.31 -3.23
N ALA A 19 1.68 -1.62 -2.51
CA ALA A 19 1.27 -2.09 -1.19
C ALA A 19 0.57 -3.43 -1.27
N LYS A 20 -0.33 -3.60 -2.25
CA LYS A 20 -1.02 -4.86 -2.42
C LYS A 20 -0.06 -5.99 -2.73
N LYS A 21 0.93 -5.70 -3.57
CA LYS A 21 1.91 -6.69 -3.93
C LYS A 21 2.73 -7.12 -2.73
N ARG A 22 3.11 -6.17 -1.90
CA ARG A 22 3.87 -6.50 -0.69
C ARG A 22 3.05 -7.35 0.26
N ILE A 23 1.78 -7.03 0.43
CA ILE A 23 0.91 -7.81 1.29
C ILE A 23 0.80 -9.24 0.77
N GLU A 24 0.66 -9.39 -0.55
CA GLU A 24 0.57 -10.72 -1.13
C GLU A 24 1.85 -11.51 -0.90
N GLU A 25 2.97 -10.87 -1.06
CA GLU A 25 4.25 -11.54 -0.84
C GLU A 25 4.40 -11.97 0.61
N LEU A 26 3.93 -11.14 1.52
CA LEU A 26 4.04 -11.45 2.94
C LEU A 26 3.07 -12.53 3.38
N LYS A 27 2.05 -12.81 2.58
CA LYS A 27 1.13 -13.87 2.91
C LYS A 27 1.68 -15.23 2.54
N LYS A 28 2.61 -15.29 1.61
CA LYS A 28 3.14 -16.57 1.18
C LYS A 28 3.94 -17.22 2.28
N PRO A 29 3.77 -18.49 2.51
CA PRO A 29 4.54 -19.18 3.53
C PRO A 29 5.94 -19.25 3.00
N SER A 30 6.86 -18.66 3.61
CA SER A 30 8.14 -18.81 3.15
C SER A 30 8.93 -19.28 4.22
N GLN A 31 10.04 -19.26 4.36
CA GLN A 31 10.89 -19.75 5.19
C GLN A 31 10.70 -19.42 6.48
N LYS A 32 11.16 -20.09 7.31
CA LYS A 32 11.05 -20.08 8.60
C LYS A 32 11.13 -18.87 9.28
N SER A 33 11.71 -18.07 9.08
CA SER A 33 12.00 -17.12 9.99
C SER A 33 10.98 -16.15 10.21
N ALA A 34 10.99 -15.49 11.20
CA ALA A 34 10.43 -14.19 11.39
C ALA A 34 8.96 -14.06 11.12
N VAL A 35 8.20 -14.96 11.59
CA VAL A 35 6.76 -14.88 11.47
C VAL A 35 6.24 -13.59 12.09
N HIS A 36 6.81 -13.20 13.24
CA HIS A 36 6.37 -11.98 13.88
C HIS A 36 6.68 -10.74 13.06
N ILE A 37 7.84 -10.72 12.48
CA ILE A 37 8.24 -9.58 11.66
C ILE A 37 7.36 -9.49 10.43
N ARG A 38 7.04 -10.64 9.83
CA ARG A 38 6.19 -10.62 8.64
C ARG A 38 4.79 -10.15 8.99
N ALA A 39 4.28 -10.54 10.14
CA ALA A 39 2.96 -10.09 10.56
C ALA A 39 2.95 -8.59 10.78
N ALA A 40 4.01 -8.07 11.39
CA ALA A 40 4.10 -6.64 11.64
C ALA A 40 4.21 -5.87 10.32
N GLU A 41 4.97 -6.39 9.39
CA GLU A 41 5.11 -5.74 8.10
C GLU A 41 3.80 -5.77 7.33
N ARG A 42 3.08 -6.88 7.39
CA ARG A 42 1.81 -6.99 6.72
C ARG A 42 0.83 -5.96 7.26
N ASP A 43 0.81 -5.79 8.58
CA ASP A 43 -0.05 -4.82 9.21
C ASP A 43 0.34 -3.40 8.79
N PHE A 44 1.63 -3.13 8.74
CA PHE A 44 2.14 -1.84 8.32
C PHE A 44 1.66 -1.51 6.90
N TRP A 45 1.77 -2.47 5.98
CA TRP A 45 1.37 -2.24 4.60
C TRP A 45 -0.14 -2.11 4.46
N ARG A 46 -0.89 -2.83 5.28
CA ARG A 46 -2.34 -2.70 5.26
C ARG A 46 -2.78 -1.32 5.69
N LYS A 47 -2.11 -0.78 6.69
CA LYS A 47 -2.43 0.57 7.15
C LYS A 47 -2.08 1.59 6.09
N LYS A 48 -0.96 1.41 5.42
CA LYS A 48 -0.59 2.30 4.34
C LYS A 48 -1.57 2.21 3.19
N LEU A 49 -1.99 1.00 2.85
CA LEU A 49 -2.93 0.80 1.76
C LEU A 49 -4.24 1.53 2.05
N LYS A 50 -4.73 1.41 3.28
CA LYS A 50 -5.96 2.07 3.65
C LYS A 50 -5.83 3.57 3.51
N ARG A 51 -4.69 4.11 3.92
CA ARG A 51 -4.46 5.54 3.84
C ARG A 51 -4.43 6.01 2.39
N TYR A 52 -3.75 5.26 1.54
CA TYR A 52 -3.68 5.61 0.12
C TYR A 52 -5.06 5.56 -0.51
N GLU A 53 -5.83 4.54 -0.19
CA GLU A 53 -7.17 4.40 -0.75
C GLU A 53 -8.07 5.56 -0.33
N LYS A 54 -7.94 5.99 0.91
CA LYS A 54 -8.71 7.11 1.39
C LYS A 54 -8.32 8.39 0.68
N GLN A 55 -7.04 8.61 0.51
CA GLN A 55 -6.57 9.80 -0.19
C GLN A 55 -7.04 9.80 -1.64
N LEU A 56 -7.00 8.66 -2.29
CA LEU A 56 -7.45 8.55 -3.65
C LEU A 56 -8.95 8.85 -3.75
N GLU A 57 -9.72 8.32 -2.82
CA GLU A 57 -11.14 8.56 -2.81
C GLU A 57 -11.43 10.04 -2.65
N GLU A 58 -10.71 10.73 -1.79
CA GLU A 58 -10.90 12.15 -1.59
C GLU A 58 -10.56 12.94 -2.84
N LEU A 59 -9.54 12.51 -3.57
CA LEU A 59 -9.16 13.21 -4.78
C LEU A 59 -10.12 12.94 -5.94
N GLU A 60 -10.68 11.76 -5.99
CA GLU A 60 -11.59 11.42 -7.07
C GLU A 60 -13.02 11.81 -6.76
N GLY A 61 -13.35 11.84 -5.52
CA GLY A 61 -14.70 12.19 -5.10
C GLY A 61 -14.87 13.67 -5.05
#